data_9655afded4c2d36820b1cfa92f23012f
#
_entry.id   9655afded4c2d36820b1cfa92f23012f
#
_cell.length_a   1.000
_cell.length_b   1.000
_cell.length_c   1.000
_cell.angle_alpha   90.00
_cell.angle_beta   90.00
_cell.angle_gamma   90.00
#
_symmetry.space_group_name_H-M   'P 1'
#
loop_
_entity.id
_entity.type
_entity.pdbx_description
1 polymer ?
#
loop_
_entity_poly.entity_id
_entity_poly.type
_entity_poly.pdbx_seq_one_letter_code
_entity_poly.pdbx_strand_id
1 'polypeptide(L)'
;VTAISQLEKGYAQNVKDIAEYIATIENHHLPIEKGYTLTPGEMVTREAITELMCNKRVSWSDVASKLGVPAEEVRAQIAVNENTLAGFAADELIAYTSDEITVTELGAIFIRNIAASLDSAYQQQANSYSKTV
;
A
#
# COMPACT_ATOMS: atom_id res chain seq x y z
N VAL A 1 -11.12 -3.00 18.88
CA VAL A 1 -11.08 -2.64 17.45
C VAL A 1 -10.66 -1.18 17.33
N THR A 2 -9.72 -0.89 16.46
CA THR A 2 -9.22 0.47 16.25
C THR A 2 -9.72 0.97 14.91
N ALA A 3 -10.35 2.15 14.92
CA ALA A 3 -10.74 2.83 13.69
C ALA A 3 -9.55 3.65 13.15
N ILE A 4 -9.21 3.40 11.89
CA ILE A 4 -8.18 4.13 11.15
C ILE A 4 -8.84 4.79 9.95
N SER A 5 -8.73 6.11 9.87
CA SER A 5 -9.22 6.90 8.75
C SER A 5 -8.09 7.20 7.78
N GLN A 6 -8.32 6.94 6.51
CA GLN A 6 -7.41 7.34 5.44
C GLN A 6 -7.76 8.75 4.99
N LEU A 7 -6.78 9.63 5.02
CA LEU A 7 -6.86 11.01 4.55
C LEU A 7 -6.03 11.15 3.26
N GLU A 8 -6.22 12.26 2.55
CA GLU A 8 -5.48 12.51 1.29
C GLU A 8 -3.97 12.34 1.46
N LYS A 9 -3.39 12.89 2.51
CA LYS A 9 -1.93 12.90 2.78
C LYS A 9 -1.54 12.16 4.05
N GLY A 10 -2.38 11.29 4.58
CA GLY A 10 -2.04 10.62 5.82
C GLY A 10 -3.12 9.70 6.35
N TYR A 11 -2.92 9.28 7.59
CA TYR A 11 -3.82 8.44 8.36
C TYR A 11 -4.06 9.03 9.73
N ALA A 12 -5.27 8.84 10.25
CA ALA A 12 -5.62 9.17 11.61
C ALA A 12 -6.20 7.93 12.31
N GLN A 13 -5.70 7.63 13.49
CA GLN A 13 -6.17 6.52 14.31
C GLN A 13 -6.95 7.08 15.50
N ASN A 14 -8.14 6.56 15.73
CA ASN A 14 -8.97 6.96 16.85
C ASN A 14 -8.50 6.34 18.16
N VAL A 15 -8.89 6.98 19.25
CA VAL A 15 -8.75 6.48 20.62
C VAL A 15 -9.43 5.11 20.75
N LYS A 16 -8.77 4.16 21.41
CA LYS A 16 -9.26 2.78 21.59
C LYS A 16 -10.19 2.63 22.77
N ASP A 17 -10.02 3.43 23.80
CA ASP A 17 -10.88 3.42 24.99
C ASP A 17 -12.24 4.05 24.67
N ILE A 18 -13.32 3.32 24.97
CA ILE A 18 -14.68 3.72 24.62
C ILE A 18 -15.13 4.94 25.44
N ALA A 19 -14.78 4.98 26.72
CA ALA A 19 -15.17 6.08 27.60
C ALA A 19 -14.48 7.38 27.19
N GLU A 20 -13.19 7.31 26.87
CA GLU A 20 -12.42 8.44 26.34
C GLU A 20 -12.94 8.89 24.97
N TYR A 21 -13.29 7.96 24.10
CA TYR A 21 -13.90 8.26 22.79
C TYR A 21 -15.20 9.07 22.96
N ILE A 22 -16.11 8.59 23.80
CA ILE A 22 -17.40 9.26 24.06
C ILE A 22 -17.17 10.65 24.65
N ALA A 23 -16.33 10.77 25.67
CA ALA A 23 -16.03 12.06 26.29
C ALA A 23 -15.42 13.07 25.31
N THR A 24 -14.57 12.60 24.40
CA THR A 24 -13.96 13.47 23.37
C THR A 24 -15.00 13.98 22.39
N ILE A 25 -15.93 13.12 21.94
CA ILE A 25 -17.03 13.51 21.05
C ILE A 25 -18.00 14.47 21.75
N GLU A 26 -18.37 14.22 23.00
CA GLU A 26 -19.25 15.10 23.79
C GLU A 26 -18.65 16.50 23.96
N ASN A 27 -17.33 16.60 24.02
CA ASN A 27 -16.60 17.86 24.06
C ASN A 27 -16.38 18.49 22.66
N HIS A 28 -17.01 17.99 21.61
CA HIS A 28 -16.89 18.46 20.23
C HIS A 28 -15.46 18.41 19.66
N HIS A 29 -14.64 17.47 20.12
CA HIS A 29 -13.31 17.22 19.60
C HIS A 29 -13.27 15.91 18.78
N LEU A 30 -12.33 15.83 17.84
CA LEU A 30 -12.07 14.60 17.11
C LEU A 30 -11.33 13.60 18.02
N PRO A 31 -11.79 12.35 18.13
CA PRO A 31 -11.19 11.36 19.02
C PRO A 31 -9.95 10.71 18.39
N ILE A 32 -8.99 11.52 17.99
CA ILE A 32 -7.75 11.07 17.31
C ILE A 32 -6.66 10.87 18.36
N GLU A 33 -6.13 9.65 18.46
CA GLU A 33 -5.00 9.30 19.31
C GLU A 33 -3.67 9.50 18.58
N LYS A 34 -3.61 9.08 17.31
CA LYS A 34 -2.39 9.12 16.49
C LYS A 34 -2.69 9.61 15.08
N GLY A 35 -1.80 10.42 14.55
CA GLY A 35 -1.79 10.84 13.16
C GLY A 35 -0.47 10.44 12.49
N TYR A 36 -0.52 10.14 11.21
CA TYR A 36 0.65 9.88 10.37
C TYR A 36 0.52 10.62 9.04
N THR A 37 1.50 11.46 8.73
CA THR A 37 1.58 12.16 7.45
C THR A 37 2.49 11.38 6.51
N LEU A 38 1.99 11.04 5.32
CA LEU A 38 2.74 10.30 4.32
C LEU A 38 3.79 11.20 3.65
N THR A 39 4.97 10.65 3.44
CA THR A 39 5.96 11.24 2.54
C THR A 39 5.50 11.11 1.08
N PRO A 40 6.03 11.92 0.13
CA PRO A 40 5.72 11.76 -1.28
C PRO A 40 5.97 10.34 -1.81
N GLY A 41 7.06 9.70 -1.37
CA GLY A 41 7.37 8.31 -1.74
C GLY A 41 6.35 7.30 -1.21
N GLU A 42 5.91 7.45 0.03
CA GLU A 42 4.87 6.62 0.62
C GLU A 42 3.51 6.81 -0.07
N MET A 43 3.22 8.01 -0.56
CA MET A 43 2.01 8.28 -1.36
C MET A 43 2.04 7.53 -2.68
N VAL A 44 3.18 7.46 -3.35
CA VAL A 44 3.37 6.68 -4.58
C VAL A 44 3.12 5.20 -4.33
N THR A 45 3.74 4.64 -3.29
CA THR A 45 3.57 3.23 -2.90
C THR A 45 2.12 2.92 -2.56
N ARG A 46 1.46 3.78 -1.77
CA ARG A 46 0.05 3.63 -1.40
C ARG A 46 -0.86 3.62 -2.63
N GLU A 47 -0.66 4.55 -3.55
CA GLU A 47 -1.48 4.63 -4.76
C GLU A 47 -1.31 3.39 -5.63
N ALA A 48 -0.08 2.93 -5.84
CA ALA A 48 0.20 1.73 -6.62
C ALA A 48 -0.44 0.48 -6.00
N ILE A 49 -0.32 0.30 -4.69
CA ILE A 49 -0.94 -0.82 -3.97
C ILE A 49 -2.46 -0.73 -4.04
N THR A 50 -3.04 0.45 -3.87
CA THR A 50 -4.49 0.67 -3.96
C THR A 50 -5.01 0.31 -5.35
N GLU A 51 -4.36 0.77 -6.41
CA GLU A 51 -4.71 0.44 -7.80
C GLU A 51 -4.67 -1.09 -8.02
N LEU A 52 -3.60 -1.74 -7.60
CA LEU A 52 -3.44 -3.18 -7.74
C LEU A 52 -4.53 -3.96 -6.99
N MET A 53 -4.78 -3.60 -5.74
CA MET A 53 -5.76 -4.27 -4.88
C MET A 53 -7.21 -4.07 -5.36
N CYS A 54 -7.54 -2.87 -5.82
CA CYS A 54 -8.90 -2.53 -6.24
C CYS A 54 -9.20 -2.98 -7.68
N ASN A 55 -8.24 -2.82 -8.58
CA ASN A 55 -8.44 -3.03 -10.02
C ASN A 55 -7.77 -4.28 -10.56
N LYS A 56 -7.00 -5.00 -9.75
CA LYS A 56 -6.15 -6.14 -10.15
C LYS A 56 -5.15 -5.79 -11.26
N ARG A 57 -4.85 -4.51 -11.36
CA ARG A 57 -3.94 -3.94 -12.35
C ARG A 57 -3.35 -2.66 -11.80
N VAL A 58 -2.08 -2.42 -12.07
CA VAL A 58 -1.41 -1.14 -11.82
C VAL A 58 -0.56 -0.76 -13.03
N SER A 59 -0.65 0.49 -13.45
CA SER A 59 0.22 1.09 -14.46
C SER A 59 1.01 2.22 -13.81
N TRP A 60 2.31 2.24 -14.04
CA TRP A 60 3.17 3.30 -13.51
C TRP A 60 2.83 4.66 -14.09
N SER A 61 2.44 4.69 -15.37
CA SER A 61 1.97 5.91 -16.04
C SER A 61 0.69 6.45 -15.43
N ASP A 62 -0.26 5.59 -15.07
CA ASP A 62 -1.53 6.00 -14.44
C ASP A 62 -1.28 6.56 -13.03
N VAL A 63 -0.45 5.90 -12.22
CA VAL A 63 -0.06 6.39 -10.89
C VAL A 63 0.66 7.73 -11.00
N ALA A 64 1.59 7.85 -11.94
CA ALA A 64 2.33 9.09 -12.21
C ALA A 64 1.38 10.23 -12.57
N SER A 65 0.41 9.98 -13.44
CA SER A 65 -0.59 10.96 -13.85
C SER A 65 -1.47 11.43 -12.67
N LYS A 66 -1.90 10.51 -11.83
CA LYS A 66 -2.72 10.84 -10.63
C LYS A 66 -1.97 11.68 -9.62
N LEU A 67 -0.68 11.43 -9.41
CA LEU A 67 0.13 12.11 -8.42
C LEU A 67 0.90 13.31 -8.98
N GLY A 68 0.89 13.52 -10.30
CA GLY A 68 1.62 14.61 -10.95
C GLY A 68 3.14 14.46 -10.88
N VAL A 69 3.64 13.22 -10.91
CA VAL A 69 5.08 12.88 -10.87
C VAL A 69 5.48 12.13 -12.14
N PRO A 70 6.77 12.10 -12.53
CA PRO A 70 7.22 11.29 -13.66
C PRO A 70 7.05 9.79 -13.42
N ALA A 71 6.71 9.02 -14.46
CA ALA A 71 6.54 7.56 -14.37
C ALA A 71 7.82 6.84 -13.93
N GLU A 72 8.98 7.36 -14.31
CA GLU A 72 10.29 6.84 -13.89
C GLU A 72 10.50 6.96 -12.38
N GLU A 73 10.03 8.06 -11.78
CA GLU A 73 10.09 8.27 -10.33
C GLU A 73 9.18 7.27 -9.59
N VAL A 74 7.98 7.01 -10.10
CA VAL A 74 7.07 5.99 -9.56
C VAL A 74 7.75 4.62 -9.55
N ARG A 75 8.34 4.22 -10.65
CA ARG A 75 9.02 2.93 -10.78
C ARG A 75 10.23 2.81 -9.86
N ALA A 76 11.02 3.87 -9.75
CA ALA A 76 12.17 3.93 -8.85
C ALA A 76 11.76 3.87 -7.37
N GLN A 77 10.70 4.57 -7.00
CA GLN A 77 10.18 4.62 -5.62
C GLN A 77 9.66 3.26 -5.17
N ILE A 78 8.94 2.55 -6.03
CA ILE A 78 8.40 1.22 -5.71
C ILE A 78 9.52 0.17 -5.69
N ALA A 79 10.68 0.47 -6.25
CA ALA A 79 11.83 -0.44 -6.32
C ALA A 79 11.44 -1.82 -6.89
N VAL A 80 10.77 -1.80 -8.03
CA VAL A 80 10.28 -3.00 -8.71
C VAL A 80 11.40 -4.02 -8.88
N ASN A 81 11.21 -5.21 -8.31
CA ASN A 81 12.16 -6.29 -8.42
C ASN A 81 11.74 -7.23 -9.56
N GLU A 82 12.48 -7.16 -10.68
CA GLU A 82 12.19 -7.96 -11.87
C GLU A 82 12.25 -9.48 -11.60
N ASN A 83 13.12 -9.94 -10.70
CA ASN A 83 13.18 -11.35 -10.34
C ASN A 83 11.93 -11.82 -9.59
N THR A 84 11.41 -10.99 -8.70
CA THR A 84 10.17 -11.26 -7.98
C THR A 84 8.98 -11.30 -8.95
N LEU A 85 8.88 -10.34 -9.87
CA LEU A 85 7.85 -10.32 -10.89
C LEU A 85 7.94 -11.54 -11.82
N ALA A 86 9.14 -11.91 -12.24
CA ALA A 86 9.35 -13.10 -13.06
C ALA A 86 8.90 -14.38 -12.34
N GLY A 87 9.14 -14.49 -11.04
CA GLY A 87 8.66 -15.59 -10.20
C GLY A 87 7.14 -15.69 -10.17
N PHE A 88 6.45 -14.58 -9.92
CA PHE A 88 4.99 -14.53 -9.96
C PHE A 88 4.43 -14.84 -11.36
N ALA A 89 5.08 -14.36 -12.40
CA ALA A 89 4.68 -14.64 -13.79
C ALA A 89 4.88 -16.11 -14.16
N ALA A 90 5.96 -16.74 -13.71
CA ALA A 90 6.21 -18.17 -13.90
C ALA A 90 5.14 -19.03 -13.22
N ASP A 91 4.60 -18.58 -12.08
CA ASP A 91 3.51 -19.24 -11.38
C ASP A 91 2.11 -18.86 -11.95
N GLU A 92 2.07 -18.12 -13.05
CA GLU A 92 0.84 -17.65 -13.71
C GLU A 92 -0.05 -16.74 -12.84
N LEU A 93 0.54 -16.08 -11.83
CA LEU A 93 -0.17 -15.20 -10.92
C LEU A 93 -0.33 -13.78 -11.47
N ILE A 94 0.60 -13.33 -12.30
CA ILE A 94 0.62 -12.02 -12.95
C ILE A 94 1.04 -12.12 -14.41
N ALA A 95 0.65 -11.11 -15.18
CA ALA A 95 1.28 -10.72 -16.44
C ALA A 95 1.85 -9.30 -16.25
N TYR A 96 3.06 -9.03 -16.73
CA TYR A 96 3.65 -7.71 -16.56
C TYR A 96 4.44 -7.26 -17.81
N THR A 97 4.52 -5.95 -17.94
CA THR A 97 5.35 -5.26 -18.93
C THR A 97 6.25 -4.25 -18.23
N SER A 98 6.97 -3.43 -18.98
CA SER A 98 7.77 -2.33 -18.42
C SER A 98 6.93 -1.25 -17.72
N ASP A 99 5.64 -1.13 -18.06
CA ASP A 99 4.74 -0.08 -17.55
C ASP A 99 3.64 -0.59 -16.62
N GLU A 100 3.24 -1.85 -16.74
CA GLU A 100 2.08 -2.34 -15.97
C GLU A 100 2.25 -3.76 -15.42
N ILE A 101 1.50 -4.03 -14.36
CA ILE A 101 1.28 -5.36 -13.80
C ILE A 101 -0.22 -5.65 -13.81
N THR A 102 -0.60 -6.80 -14.33
CA THR A 102 -1.97 -7.31 -14.30
C THR A 102 -2.03 -8.61 -13.50
N VAL A 103 -2.91 -8.68 -12.52
CA VAL A 103 -3.11 -9.87 -11.70
C VAL A 103 -4.11 -10.78 -12.38
N THR A 104 -3.76 -12.07 -12.55
CA THR A 104 -4.64 -13.09 -13.12
C THR A 104 -5.73 -13.51 -12.12
N GLU A 105 -6.73 -14.29 -12.56
CA GLU A 105 -7.72 -14.85 -11.63
C GLU A 105 -7.09 -15.72 -10.55
N LEU A 106 -6.09 -16.52 -10.90
CA LEU A 106 -5.32 -17.30 -9.94
C LEU A 106 -4.53 -16.41 -9.00
N GLY A 107 -3.90 -15.36 -9.54
CA GLY A 107 -3.15 -14.39 -8.78
C GLY A 107 -3.99 -13.58 -7.79
N ALA A 108 -5.29 -13.42 -8.05
CA ALA A 108 -6.19 -12.69 -7.17
C ALA A 108 -6.27 -13.30 -5.76
N ILE A 109 -6.06 -14.61 -5.63
CA ILE A 109 -5.99 -15.31 -4.33
C ILE A 109 -4.76 -14.84 -3.54
N PHE A 110 -3.68 -14.50 -4.22
CA PHE A 110 -2.40 -14.07 -3.66
C PHE A 110 -2.14 -12.57 -3.80
N ILE A 111 -3.18 -11.78 -4.09
CA ILE A 111 -3.01 -10.35 -4.41
C ILE A 111 -2.32 -9.57 -3.29
N ARG A 112 -2.52 -9.95 -2.03
CA ARG A 112 -1.84 -9.32 -0.89
C ARG A 112 -0.33 -9.57 -0.90
N ASN A 113 0.10 -10.77 -1.29
CA ASN A 113 1.52 -11.11 -1.40
C ASN A 113 2.16 -10.34 -2.57
N ILE A 114 1.44 -10.24 -3.69
CA ILE A 114 1.88 -9.47 -4.86
C ILE A 114 1.99 -7.98 -4.49
N ALA A 115 0.98 -7.42 -3.83
CA ALA A 115 0.99 -6.03 -3.36
C ALA A 115 2.11 -5.76 -2.35
N ALA A 116 2.35 -6.67 -1.41
CA ALA A 116 3.43 -6.57 -0.44
C ALA A 116 4.82 -6.54 -1.09
N SER A 117 4.99 -7.17 -2.24
CA SER A 117 6.26 -7.13 -3.00
C SER A 117 6.57 -5.75 -3.58
N LEU A 118 5.57 -4.88 -3.69
CA LEU A 118 5.72 -3.50 -4.14
C LEU A 118 6.03 -2.53 -2.99
N ASP A 119 5.93 -2.97 -1.74
CA ASP A 119 6.18 -2.16 -0.57
C ASP A 119 7.59 -2.41 -0.02
N SER A 120 8.50 -1.50 -0.30
CA SER A 120 9.88 -1.58 0.18
C SER A 120 9.99 -1.53 1.71
N ALA A 121 9.11 -0.82 2.39
CA ALA A 121 9.08 -0.74 3.84
C ALA A 121 8.65 -2.08 4.46
N TYR A 122 7.68 -2.76 3.87
CA TYR A 122 7.25 -4.08 4.28
C TYR A 122 8.35 -5.13 4.12
N GLN A 123 9.10 -5.08 3.02
CA GLN A 123 10.23 -5.99 2.78
C GLN A 123 11.33 -5.81 3.82
N GLN A 124 11.63 -4.60 4.26
CA GLN A 124 12.58 -4.34 5.32
C GLN A 124 12.12 -4.88 6.68
N GLN A 125 10.83 -4.77 6.98
CA GLN A 125 10.25 -5.32 8.21
C GLN A 125 10.17 -6.84 8.21
N ALA A 126 9.85 -7.47 7.08
CA ALA A 126 9.81 -8.92 6.96
C ALA A 126 11.16 -9.59 7.28
N ASN A 127 12.25 -8.90 7.01
CA ASN A 127 13.60 -9.33 7.40
C ASN A 127 13.87 -9.17 8.92
N SER A 128 13.04 -8.39 9.62
CA SER A 128 13.13 -8.12 11.06
C SER A 128 12.22 -9.04 11.89
N TYR A 129 11.15 -9.57 11.33
CA TYR A 129 10.27 -10.52 12.01
C TYR A 129 10.77 -11.94 11.81
N SER A 130 11.39 -12.40 12.89
CA SER A 130 11.57 -13.76 13.38
C SER A 130 11.18 -14.92 12.43
N LYS A 131 12.11 -15.62 12.05
CA LYS A 131 12.34 -17.06 12.22
C LYS A 131 11.52 -17.66 13.39
N THR A 132 10.22 -17.82 13.20
CA THR A 132 9.50 -18.80 14.01
C THR A 132 9.77 -20.15 13.36
N VAL A 133 10.55 -20.88 14.04
CA VAL A 133 10.84 -22.30 13.77
C VAL A 133 9.56 -23.10 13.95
#